data_7e7ab448951a9cd40b89a03c425ebf46
#
_entry.id   7e7ab448951a9cd40b89a03c425ebf46
#
_cell.length_a   1.000
_cell.length_b   1.000
_cell.length_c   1.000
_cell.angle_alpha   90.00
_cell.angle_beta   90.00
_cell.angle_gamma   90.00
#
_symmetry.space_group_name_H-M   'P 1'
#
loop_
_entity.id
_entity.type
_entity.pdbx_description
1 polymer ?
#
loop_
_entity_poly.entity_id
_entity_poly.type
_entity_poly.pdbx_seq_one_letter_code
_entity_poly.pdbx_strand_id
1 'polypeptide(L)'
;MEVKGVVSTFMATVDVIRQAIDLGANFIITHEPTWFSGADDTEWLSDDPVYLEKKKLIKEHQIAIWRFHDHMHMDVDDGIYRGFDEELDWGKYRVKCDGDLGWFGAVYELPETTLEELAHFFQKELDMKVVQLVGDPKMPVKRVSALVGGGSLGLGQENLPMRHMHAENI
;
A
#
# COMPACT_ATOMS: atom_id res chain seq x y z
N MET A 1 19.47 6.06 21.94
CA MET A 1 18.40 5.16 22.41
C MET A 1 18.81 3.75 22.10
N GLU A 2 18.75 2.84 23.05
CA GLU A 2 18.94 1.41 22.81
C GLU A 2 17.63 0.80 22.29
N VAL A 3 17.68 0.02 21.21
CA VAL A 3 16.52 -0.70 20.68
C VAL A 3 16.32 -1.99 21.47
N LYS A 4 15.17 -2.11 22.15
CA LYS A 4 14.81 -3.26 22.98
C LYS A 4 13.96 -4.29 22.23
N GLY A 5 13.24 -3.87 21.22
CA GLY A 5 12.41 -4.70 20.36
C GLY A 5 11.87 -3.87 19.20
N VAL A 6 11.53 -4.55 18.10
CA VAL A 6 11.04 -3.95 16.86
C VAL A 6 9.63 -4.48 16.58
N VAL A 7 8.72 -3.58 16.25
CA VAL A 7 7.38 -3.89 15.73
C VAL A 7 7.29 -3.39 14.30
N SER A 8 6.81 -4.22 13.39
CA SER A 8 6.47 -3.82 12.03
C SER A 8 4.95 -3.77 11.87
N THR A 9 4.46 -2.70 11.28
CA THR A 9 3.02 -2.48 11.11
C THR A 9 2.75 -1.55 9.93
N PHE A 10 1.52 -1.59 9.40
CA PHE A 10 1.12 -0.65 8.35
C PHE A 10 1.03 0.79 8.89
N MET A 11 0.44 0.97 10.08
CA MET A 11 0.22 2.29 10.68
C MET A 11 0.41 2.23 12.20
N ALA A 12 1.12 3.20 12.78
CA ALA A 12 1.30 3.33 14.23
C ALA A 12 0.06 3.97 14.87
N THR A 13 -1.03 3.21 14.99
CA THR A 13 -2.20 3.64 15.76
C THR A 13 -1.89 3.68 17.26
N VAL A 14 -2.76 4.33 18.06
CA VAL A 14 -2.63 4.33 19.53
C VAL A 14 -2.62 2.90 20.06
N ASP A 15 -3.46 2.01 19.50
CA ASP A 15 -3.53 0.62 19.94
C ASP A 15 -2.27 -0.18 19.58
N VAL A 16 -1.69 0.06 18.40
CA VAL A 16 -0.40 -0.55 18.02
C VAL A 16 0.71 -0.09 18.96
N ILE A 17 0.73 1.20 19.31
CA ILE A 17 1.73 1.74 20.24
C ILE A 17 1.59 1.09 21.62
N ARG A 18 0.36 0.92 22.13
CA ARG A 18 0.10 0.22 23.40
C ARG A 18 0.57 -1.23 23.35
N GLN A 19 0.26 -1.96 22.29
CA GLN A 19 0.73 -3.33 22.09
C GLN A 19 2.27 -3.40 22.04
N ALA A 20 2.93 -2.46 21.37
CA ALA A 20 4.39 -2.39 21.34
C ALA A 20 4.97 -2.18 22.76
N ILE A 21 4.34 -1.32 23.57
CA ILE A 21 4.71 -1.10 24.97
C ILE A 21 4.55 -2.39 25.79
N ASP A 22 3.43 -3.08 25.65
CA ASP A 22 3.16 -4.34 26.36
C ASP A 22 4.15 -5.44 26.00
N LEU A 23 4.64 -5.45 24.75
CA LEU A 23 5.70 -6.35 24.25
C LEU A 23 7.11 -5.91 24.65
N GLY A 24 7.27 -4.75 25.31
CA GLY A 24 8.58 -4.19 25.65
C GLY A 24 9.37 -3.65 24.45
N ALA A 25 8.72 -3.46 23.30
CA ALA A 25 9.34 -2.92 22.10
C ALA A 25 9.29 -1.38 22.11
N ASN A 26 10.37 -0.75 21.64
CA ASN A 26 10.47 0.71 21.60
C ASN A 26 10.88 1.26 20.21
N PHE A 27 10.88 0.41 19.19
CA PHE A 27 11.11 0.82 17.80
C PHE A 27 10.00 0.26 16.91
N ILE A 28 9.28 1.15 16.22
CA ILE A 28 8.16 0.77 15.36
C ILE A 28 8.51 1.18 13.91
N ILE A 29 8.43 0.24 13.00
CA ILE A 29 8.57 0.49 11.56
C ILE A 29 7.16 0.53 10.96
N THR A 30 6.82 1.63 10.30
CA THR A 30 5.51 1.83 9.67
C THR A 30 5.63 2.03 8.18
N HIS A 31 4.58 1.70 7.44
CA HIS A 31 4.43 2.11 6.05
C HIS A 31 3.88 3.55 5.99
N GLU A 32 2.80 3.83 6.70
CA GLU A 32 2.12 5.11 6.69
C GLU A 32 2.71 6.14 7.70
N PRO A 33 2.40 7.43 7.52
CA PRO A 33 2.86 8.50 8.40
C PRO A 33 2.50 8.30 9.88
N THR A 34 3.32 8.85 10.76
CA THR A 34 3.09 8.78 12.20
C THR A 34 1.84 9.54 12.61
N TRP A 35 1.58 10.69 12.00
CA TRP A 35 0.49 11.58 12.40
C TRP A 35 -0.64 11.60 11.37
N PHE A 36 -0.54 12.45 10.36
CA PHE A 36 -1.62 12.66 9.40
C PHE A 36 -1.16 12.60 7.94
N SER A 37 -0.04 13.22 7.62
CA SER A 37 0.47 13.32 6.26
C SER A 37 1.94 12.93 6.18
N GLY A 38 2.46 12.73 4.97
CA GLY A 38 3.87 12.43 4.76
C GLY A 38 4.83 13.51 5.25
N ALA A 39 4.37 14.75 5.36
CA ALA A 39 5.14 15.86 5.93
C ALA A 39 5.09 15.91 7.47
N ASP A 40 4.20 15.12 8.07
CA ASP A 40 3.97 15.08 9.54
C ASP A 40 3.75 16.49 10.16
N ASP A 41 3.09 17.39 9.40
CA ASP A 41 2.65 18.68 9.93
C ASP A 41 1.56 18.47 10.99
N THR A 42 1.82 18.90 12.22
CA THR A 42 0.99 18.65 13.39
C THR A 42 0.55 19.92 14.13
N GLU A 43 0.85 21.11 13.60
CA GLU A 43 0.52 22.37 14.28
C GLU A 43 -0.99 22.51 14.50
N TRP A 44 -1.79 22.13 13.52
CA TRP A 44 -3.25 22.18 13.57
C TRP A 44 -3.89 21.10 14.48
N LEU A 45 -3.10 20.12 14.97
CA LEU A 45 -3.53 19.06 15.88
C LEU A 45 -3.26 19.38 17.36
N SER A 46 -2.84 20.60 17.67
CA SER A 46 -2.41 20.99 19.01
C SER A 46 -3.41 20.66 20.13
N ASP A 47 -4.71 20.67 19.84
CA ASP A 47 -5.80 20.42 20.77
C ASP A 47 -6.53 19.08 20.51
N ASP A 48 -6.06 18.29 19.53
CA ASP A 48 -6.66 17.00 19.22
C ASP A 48 -6.32 15.95 20.29
N PRO A 49 -7.34 15.33 20.94
CA PRO A 49 -7.10 14.41 22.04
C PRO A 49 -6.37 13.13 21.63
N VAL A 50 -6.57 12.64 20.39
CA VAL A 50 -5.89 11.43 19.89
C VAL A 50 -4.42 11.74 19.62
N TYR A 51 -4.13 12.88 19.03
CA TYR A 51 -2.76 13.35 18.83
C TYR A 51 -2.01 13.50 20.15
N LEU A 52 -2.64 14.16 21.12
CA LEU A 52 -2.04 14.40 22.45
C LEU A 52 -1.76 13.10 23.20
N GLU A 53 -2.69 12.13 23.17
CA GLU A 53 -2.50 10.82 23.77
C GLU A 53 -1.37 10.04 23.09
N LYS A 54 -1.38 9.99 21.78
CA LYS A 54 -0.35 9.32 20.99
C LYS A 54 1.04 9.90 21.25
N LYS A 55 1.15 11.23 21.21
CA LYS A 55 2.38 11.96 21.52
C LYS A 55 2.89 11.68 22.94
N LYS A 56 1.97 11.62 23.91
CA LYS A 56 2.28 11.29 25.30
C LYS A 56 2.88 9.89 25.41
N LEU A 57 2.22 8.87 24.85
CA LEU A 57 2.69 7.48 24.85
C LEU A 57 4.08 7.34 24.22
N ILE A 58 4.30 7.93 23.06
CA ILE A 58 5.58 7.93 22.36
C ILE A 58 6.68 8.51 23.25
N LYS A 59 6.42 9.64 23.89
CA LYS A 59 7.39 10.35 24.72
C LYS A 59 7.69 9.60 26.03
N GLU A 60 6.65 9.17 26.76
CA GLU A 60 6.79 8.50 28.05
C GLU A 60 7.52 7.16 27.94
N HIS A 61 7.26 6.40 26.88
CA HIS A 61 7.86 5.10 26.65
C HIS A 61 9.09 5.13 25.74
N GLN A 62 9.56 6.34 25.36
CA GLN A 62 10.74 6.53 24.52
C GLN A 62 10.71 5.70 23.23
N ILE A 63 9.56 5.72 22.56
CA ILE A 63 9.34 4.98 21.30
C ILE A 63 9.89 5.81 20.14
N ALA A 64 10.66 5.17 19.26
CA ALA A 64 10.97 5.71 17.95
C ALA A 64 10.06 5.07 16.89
N ILE A 65 9.55 5.88 15.99
CA ILE A 65 8.76 5.43 14.85
C ILE A 65 9.50 5.82 13.58
N TRP A 66 9.75 4.85 12.72
CA TRP A 66 10.36 5.04 11.41
C TRP A 66 9.37 4.72 10.31
N ARG A 67 9.00 5.73 9.54
CA ARG A 67 8.21 5.55 8.32
C ARG A 67 9.10 5.02 7.20
N PHE A 68 8.83 3.79 6.77
CA PHE A 68 9.51 3.14 5.66
C PHE A 68 8.54 2.98 4.49
N HIS A 69 8.25 4.07 3.78
CA HIS A 69 7.29 4.17 2.69
C HIS A 69 8.00 4.46 1.37
N ASP A 70 8.51 5.68 1.22
CA ASP A 70 9.08 6.14 -0.05
C ASP A 70 10.31 5.32 -0.47
N HIS A 71 11.12 4.91 0.48
CA HIS A 71 12.29 4.05 0.23
C HIS A 71 11.90 2.68 -0.36
N MET A 72 10.77 2.14 0.04
CA MET A 72 10.26 0.88 -0.48
C MET A 72 9.70 1.02 -1.89
N HIS A 73 8.96 2.12 -2.14
CA HIS A 73 8.34 2.39 -3.44
C HIS A 73 9.33 2.89 -4.49
N MET A 74 10.43 3.53 -4.08
CA MET A 74 11.45 4.08 -4.97
C MET A 74 12.60 3.12 -5.24
N ASP A 75 12.54 1.90 -4.75
CA ASP A 75 13.49 0.86 -5.11
C ASP A 75 13.30 0.45 -6.58
N VAL A 76 14.33 -0.16 -7.16
CA VAL A 76 14.34 -0.62 -8.58
C VAL A 76 13.16 -1.56 -8.90
N ASP A 77 12.69 -2.28 -7.90
CA ASP A 77 11.50 -3.11 -7.96
C ASP A 77 10.68 -2.87 -6.70
N ASP A 78 9.60 -2.08 -6.82
CA ASP A 78 8.71 -1.75 -5.71
C ASP A 78 8.28 -3.01 -4.97
N GLY A 79 8.57 -3.04 -3.66
CA GLY A 79 8.30 -4.19 -2.81
C GLY A 79 6.85 -4.65 -2.79
N ILE A 80 5.89 -3.75 -3.02
CA ILE A 80 4.46 -4.08 -3.10
C ILE A 80 4.18 -4.93 -4.35
N TYR A 81 4.68 -4.51 -5.51
CA TYR A 81 4.45 -5.27 -6.75
C TYR A 81 5.21 -6.59 -6.76
N ARG A 82 6.40 -6.64 -6.16
CA ARG A 82 7.13 -7.90 -5.98
C ARG A 82 6.34 -8.87 -5.08
N GLY A 83 5.82 -8.39 -3.96
CA GLY A 83 4.95 -9.20 -3.09
C GLY A 83 3.67 -9.65 -3.79
N PHE A 84 3.07 -8.79 -4.61
CA PHE A 84 1.90 -9.11 -5.42
C PHE A 84 2.22 -10.21 -6.45
N ASP A 85 3.36 -10.11 -7.14
CA ASP A 85 3.83 -11.11 -8.08
C ASP A 85 4.08 -12.47 -7.42
N GLU A 86 4.67 -12.48 -6.23
CA GLU A 86 4.95 -13.69 -5.45
C GLU A 86 3.66 -14.34 -4.93
N GLU A 87 2.76 -13.58 -4.32
CA GLU A 87 1.51 -14.08 -3.72
C GLU A 87 0.57 -14.68 -4.76
N LEU A 88 0.49 -14.06 -5.95
CA LEU A 88 -0.41 -14.50 -7.02
C LEU A 88 0.25 -15.42 -8.06
N ASP A 89 1.55 -15.68 -7.95
CA ASP A 89 2.34 -16.36 -8.99
C ASP A 89 2.21 -15.66 -10.36
N TRP A 90 2.15 -14.32 -10.35
CA TRP A 90 1.92 -13.50 -11.55
C TRP A 90 3.19 -12.92 -12.18
N GLY A 91 4.34 -13.04 -11.54
CA GLY A 91 5.60 -12.53 -12.09
C GLY A 91 5.90 -13.01 -13.52
N LYS A 92 5.47 -14.23 -13.87
CA LYS A 92 5.59 -14.80 -15.22
C LYS A 92 4.69 -14.14 -16.28
N TYR A 93 3.67 -13.43 -15.86
CA TYR A 93 2.73 -12.69 -16.72
C TYR A 93 3.04 -11.21 -16.80
N ARG A 94 3.98 -10.72 -15.97
CA ARG A 94 4.34 -9.31 -15.93
C ARG A 94 4.98 -8.86 -17.22
N VAL A 95 4.48 -7.79 -17.82
CA VAL A 95 5.02 -7.18 -19.03
C VAL A 95 5.68 -5.85 -18.71
N LYS A 96 6.72 -5.50 -19.48
CA LYS A 96 7.33 -4.17 -19.36
C LYS A 96 6.42 -3.14 -20.00
N CYS A 97 6.16 -2.07 -19.27
CA CYS A 97 5.48 -0.89 -19.79
C CYS A 97 6.51 0.20 -20.07
N ASP A 98 6.46 0.77 -21.26
CA ASP A 98 7.34 1.88 -21.69
C ASP A 98 6.69 3.25 -21.43
N GLY A 99 5.85 3.37 -20.42
CA GLY A 99 5.10 4.59 -20.16
C GLY A 99 5.25 5.14 -18.75
N ASP A 100 4.52 6.22 -18.50
CA ASP A 100 4.48 6.97 -17.23
C ASP A 100 4.13 6.11 -16.01
N LEU A 101 3.56 4.93 -16.19
CA LEU A 101 3.23 3.99 -15.13
C LEU A 101 4.28 2.92 -14.83
N GLY A 102 5.35 2.82 -15.60
CA GLY A 102 6.47 1.95 -15.26
C GLY A 102 7.04 2.20 -13.87
N TRP A 103 6.53 3.26 -13.21
CA TRP A 103 6.93 3.71 -11.89
C TRP A 103 5.89 3.46 -10.79
N PHE A 104 4.58 3.36 -11.10
CA PHE A 104 3.56 3.23 -10.04
C PHE A 104 2.54 2.13 -10.28
N GLY A 105 2.73 1.29 -11.27
CA GLY A 105 1.81 0.23 -11.64
C GLY A 105 2.54 -0.98 -12.18
N ALA A 106 1.84 -2.08 -12.25
CA ALA A 106 2.32 -3.28 -12.93
C ALA A 106 1.26 -3.73 -13.94
N VAL A 107 1.70 -4.12 -15.13
CA VAL A 107 0.82 -4.65 -16.17
C VAL A 107 1.12 -6.13 -16.40
N TYR A 108 0.06 -6.90 -16.57
CA TYR A 108 0.10 -8.34 -16.74
C TYR A 108 -0.67 -8.78 -17.98
N GLU A 109 -0.13 -9.74 -18.72
CA GLU A 109 -0.85 -10.47 -19.75
C GLU A 109 -1.21 -11.85 -19.24
N LEU A 110 -2.46 -12.00 -18.83
CA LEU A 110 -2.99 -13.23 -18.26
C LEU A 110 -3.49 -14.17 -19.37
N PRO A 111 -3.60 -15.47 -19.08
CA PRO A 111 -4.51 -16.34 -19.83
C PRO A 111 -5.92 -15.73 -19.82
N GLU A 112 -6.63 -15.87 -20.95
CA GLU A 112 -7.98 -15.31 -21.06
C GLU A 112 -8.89 -15.82 -19.94
N THR A 113 -9.54 -14.87 -19.24
CA THR A 113 -10.47 -15.10 -18.15
C THR A 113 -11.63 -14.11 -18.24
N THR A 114 -12.57 -14.15 -17.33
CA THR A 114 -13.62 -13.12 -17.22
C THR A 114 -13.39 -12.19 -16.04
N LEU A 115 -14.03 -11.01 -16.06
CA LEU A 115 -13.93 -10.07 -14.96
C LEU A 115 -14.42 -10.67 -13.62
N GLU A 116 -15.48 -11.48 -13.67
CA GLU A 116 -16.01 -12.18 -12.49
C GLU A 116 -15.05 -13.25 -11.96
N GLU A 117 -14.47 -14.06 -12.84
CA GLU A 117 -13.47 -15.07 -12.47
C GLU A 117 -12.23 -14.42 -11.86
N LEU A 118 -11.77 -13.30 -12.42
CA LEU A 118 -10.66 -12.53 -11.88
C LEU A 118 -10.99 -11.96 -10.48
N ALA A 119 -12.20 -11.44 -10.29
CA ALA A 119 -12.64 -10.96 -8.98
C ALA A 119 -12.67 -12.09 -7.93
N HIS A 120 -13.20 -13.26 -8.29
CA HIS A 120 -13.21 -14.44 -7.42
C HIS A 120 -11.78 -14.95 -7.13
N PHE A 121 -10.90 -14.90 -8.11
CA PHE A 121 -9.49 -15.22 -7.91
C PHE A 121 -8.86 -14.32 -6.84
N PHE A 122 -9.02 -13.00 -6.92
CA PHE A 122 -8.51 -12.08 -5.91
C PHE A 122 -9.13 -12.30 -4.53
N GLN A 123 -10.43 -12.58 -4.47
CA GLN A 123 -11.09 -12.89 -3.20
C GLN A 123 -10.42 -14.10 -2.51
N LYS A 124 -10.14 -15.13 -3.29
CA LYS A 124 -9.57 -16.38 -2.78
C LYS A 124 -8.08 -16.21 -2.43
N GLU A 125 -7.28 -15.73 -3.35
CA GLU A 125 -5.81 -15.71 -3.16
C GLU A 125 -5.33 -14.62 -2.20
N LEU A 126 -6.08 -13.52 -2.07
CA LEU A 126 -5.76 -12.41 -1.17
C LEU A 126 -6.64 -12.37 0.10
N ASP A 127 -7.43 -13.42 0.36
CA ASP A 127 -8.39 -13.50 1.49
C ASP A 127 -9.29 -12.26 1.61
N MET A 128 -9.74 -11.73 0.48
CA MET A 128 -10.58 -10.53 0.44
C MET A 128 -12.04 -10.89 0.64
N LYS A 129 -12.66 -10.41 1.73
CA LYS A 129 -14.09 -10.65 2.01
C LYS A 129 -15.03 -9.99 1.01
N VAL A 130 -14.62 -8.85 0.45
CA VAL A 130 -15.41 -8.05 -0.49
C VAL A 130 -14.52 -7.52 -1.59
N VAL A 131 -14.94 -7.69 -2.83
CA VAL A 131 -14.35 -7.07 -4.02
C VAL A 131 -15.45 -6.26 -4.72
N GLN A 132 -15.16 -5.00 -5.01
CA GLN A 132 -16.05 -4.18 -5.83
C GLN A 132 -15.74 -4.43 -7.30
N LEU A 133 -16.76 -4.79 -8.08
CA LEU A 133 -16.65 -5.04 -9.50
C LEU A 133 -17.44 -3.97 -10.26
N VAL A 134 -16.81 -3.36 -11.27
CA VAL A 134 -17.44 -2.37 -12.15
C VAL A 134 -17.23 -2.82 -13.59
N GLY A 135 -18.30 -3.07 -14.32
CA GLY A 135 -18.30 -3.56 -15.69
C GLY A 135 -19.16 -4.80 -15.88
N ASP A 136 -19.19 -5.35 -17.09
CA ASP A 136 -19.88 -6.62 -17.36
C ASP A 136 -19.09 -7.78 -16.73
N PRO A 137 -19.66 -8.55 -15.77
CA PRO A 137 -18.99 -9.69 -15.15
C PRO A 137 -18.45 -10.72 -16.16
N LYS A 138 -19.10 -10.86 -17.30
CA LYS A 138 -18.71 -11.80 -18.37
C LYS A 138 -17.72 -11.23 -19.38
N MET A 139 -17.32 -9.98 -19.20
CA MET A 139 -16.33 -9.35 -20.08
C MET A 139 -15.04 -10.16 -20.08
N PRO A 140 -14.50 -10.54 -21.26
CA PRO A 140 -13.23 -11.22 -21.35
C PRO A 140 -12.09 -10.28 -20.91
N VAL A 141 -11.20 -10.78 -20.10
CA VAL A 141 -10.03 -10.06 -19.57
C VAL A 141 -8.78 -10.83 -19.93
N LYS A 142 -7.82 -10.16 -20.51
CA LYS A 142 -6.49 -10.72 -20.85
C LYS A 142 -5.37 -9.83 -20.35
N ARG A 143 -5.54 -8.51 -20.45
CA ARG A 143 -4.54 -7.53 -20.02
C ARG A 143 -5.05 -6.77 -18.81
N VAL A 144 -4.23 -6.71 -17.76
CA VAL A 144 -4.60 -6.16 -16.45
C VAL A 144 -3.54 -5.19 -15.98
N SER A 145 -3.94 -4.06 -15.44
CA SER A 145 -3.05 -3.18 -14.70
C SER A 145 -3.38 -3.21 -13.21
N ALA A 146 -2.41 -3.53 -12.39
CA ALA A 146 -2.50 -3.40 -10.94
C ALA A 146 -1.96 -2.03 -10.54
N LEU A 147 -2.80 -1.24 -9.88
CA LEU A 147 -2.49 0.09 -9.38
C LEU A 147 -2.74 0.10 -7.87
N VAL A 148 -1.67 0.05 -7.08
CA VAL A 148 -1.80 0.03 -5.62
C VAL A 148 -1.69 1.43 -5.03
N GLY A 149 -2.38 1.67 -3.93
CA GLY A 149 -2.30 2.91 -3.15
C GLY A 149 -2.48 4.17 -3.99
N GLY A 150 -1.55 5.10 -3.88
CA GLY A 150 -1.54 6.38 -4.59
C GLY A 150 -1.47 6.25 -6.12
N GLY A 151 -0.99 5.12 -6.65
CA GLY A 151 -0.98 4.83 -8.08
C GLY A 151 -2.40 4.80 -8.67
N SER A 152 -3.37 4.27 -7.93
CA SER A 152 -4.79 4.25 -8.34
C SER A 152 -5.41 5.64 -8.42
N LEU A 153 -4.84 6.61 -7.71
CA LEU A 153 -5.27 8.01 -7.68
C LEU A 153 -4.41 8.90 -8.60
N GLY A 154 -3.49 8.32 -9.37
CA GLY A 154 -2.61 9.04 -10.29
C GLY A 154 -1.57 9.91 -9.61
N LEU A 155 -1.28 9.72 -8.32
CA LEU A 155 -0.33 10.50 -7.53
C LEU A 155 -0.50 12.03 -7.68
N GLY A 156 -1.76 12.49 -7.70
CA GLY A 156 -2.11 13.90 -7.92
C GLY A 156 -2.21 14.31 -9.40
N GLN A 157 -2.05 13.39 -10.33
CA GLN A 157 -2.29 13.61 -11.77
C GLN A 157 -3.61 12.91 -12.15
N GLU A 158 -4.70 13.64 -12.11
CA GLU A 158 -6.08 13.12 -12.21
C GLU A 158 -6.33 12.12 -13.34
N ASN A 159 -5.67 12.29 -14.48
CA ASN A 159 -5.91 11.48 -15.67
C ASN A 159 -4.81 10.41 -15.90
N LEU A 160 -3.80 10.32 -15.03
CA LEU A 160 -2.68 9.42 -15.29
C LEU A 160 -3.10 7.95 -15.42
N PRO A 161 -3.92 7.35 -14.52
CA PRO A 161 -4.34 5.97 -14.66
C PRO A 161 -5.14 5.72 -15.94
N MET A 162 -6.06 6.62 -16.30
CA MET A 162 -6.90 6.47 -17.49
C MET A 162 -6.11 6.63 -18.78
N ARG A 163 -5.19 7.59 -18.86
CA ARG A 163 -4.29 7.73 -20.01
C ARG A 163 -3.43 6.49 -20.23
N HIS A 164 -2.93 5.94 -19.13
CA HIS A 164 -2.14 4.72 -19.18
C HIS A 164 -2.97 3.54 -19.67
N MET A 165 -4.12 3.29 -19.08
CA MET A 165 -5.02 2.20 -19.50
C MET A 165 -5.36 2.32 -20.99
N HIS A 166 -5.61 3.54 -21.47
CA HIS A 166 -5.85 3.80 -22.89
C HIS A 166 -4.61 3.52 -23.76
N ALA A 167 -3.42 3.97 -23.33
CA ALA A 167 -2.18 3.78 -24.06
C ALA A 167 -1.76 2.29 -24.14
N GLU A 168 -1.98 1.55 -23.08
CA GLU A 168 -1.65 0.14 -22.95
C GLU A 168 -2.76 -0.81 -23.43
N ASN A 169 -3.87 -0.26 -23.86
CA ASN A 169 -5.04 -1.02 -24.32
C ASN A 169 -5.57 -2.00 -23.25
N ILE A 170 -5.77 -1.48 -22.03
CA ILE A 170 -6.29 -2.17 -20.87
C ILE A 170 -7.78 -1.84 -20.69
#